data_fb07afe3d5adb8ba954fe5b66afb2976
#
_entry.id   fb07afe3d5adb8ba954fe5b66afb2976
#
_cell.length_a   1.000
_cell.length_b   1.000
_cell.length_c   1.000
_cell.angle_alpha   90.00
_cell.angle_beta   90.00
_cell.angle_gamma   90.00
#
_symmetry.space_group_name_H-M   'P 1'
#
loop_
_entity.id
_entity.type
_entity.pdbx_description
1 polymer ?
#
loop_
_entity_poly.entity_id
_entity_poly.type
_entity_poly.pdbx_seq_one_letter_code
_entity_poly.pdbx_strand_id
1 'polypeptide(L)'
;MAYVYFAFFVIPCLFGTQIRAQDKEDKAARDRLFAAHAQYYTPSASGLKSFRCEATIDWKAMLTRFSGTEIPEDNPMLKYLRTVHLSVVDQLKGKGSLEWGDTGVPPSGKEAAAKQMRDGLQTMVGGFFQSWNGYMNGSMVPLPDDSVEVTTAGAGIHLRAAPGNVNFDEDFDKDMLLTQAVVDSPQMKVVAIPTYLRTEDGLIVSAVSSRVNQPPSAAPMDVTFRVEYAKVGSFHIPSHVVYDIKNVGVIEIAFNACQVSAGDSPQKPSPDPQ
;
A
#
# COMPACT_ATOMS: atom_id res chain seq x y z
N MET A 1 -3.82 -27.69 1.96
CA MET A 1 -3.57 -26.33 1.42
C MET A 1 -3.99 -25.33 2.48
N ALA A 2 -3.04 -24.62 3.05
CA ALA A 2 -3.34 -23.63 4.09
C ALA A 2 -3.87 -22.36 3.40
N TYR A 3 -5.04 -21.91 3.82
CA TYR A 3 -5.62 -20.63 3.37
C TYR A 3 -4.79 -19.51 3.99
N VAL A 4 -4.05 -18.81 3.15
CA VAL A 4 -3.36 -17.58 3.57
C VAL A 4 -4.39 -16.45 3.48
N TYR A 5 -5.05 -16.15 4.60
CA TYR A 5 -5.86 -14.94 4.72
C TYR A 5 -4.91 -13.76 4.90
N PHE A 6 -4.79 -12.92 3.86
CA PHE A 6 -4.20 -11.61 3.98
C PHE A 6 -5.16 -10.71 4.78
N ALA A 7 -5.01 -10.71 6.08
CA ALA A 7 -5.65 -9.71 6.91
C ALA A 7 -4.75 -8.47 6.96
N PHE A 8 -4.83 -7.63 5.93
CA PHE A 8 -4.30 -6.28 6.01
C PHE A 8 -5.28 -5.47 6.85
N PHE A 9 -4.81 -5.01 7.99
CA PHE A 9 -5.63 -4.15 8.85
C PHE A 9 -5.72 -2.75 8.25
N VAL A 10 -6.94 -2.26 8.09
CA VAL A 10 -7.21 -0.83 7.98
C VAL A 10 -6.86 -0.25 9.33
N ILE A 11 -5.82 0.56 9.36
CA ILE A 11 -5.56 1.44 10.48
C ILE A 11 -6.57 2.59 10.32
N PRO A 12 -7.69 2.61 11.05
CA PRO A 12 -8.48 3.81 11.09
C PRO A 12 -7.61 4.86 11.78
N CYS A 13 -7.34 5.96 11.10
CA CYS A 13 -6.83 7.17 11.72
C CYS A 13 -7.91 7.70 12.71
N LEU A 14 -8.14 6.99 13.79
CA LEU A 14 -8.95 7.40 14.93
C LEU A 14 -8.02 7.97 15.98
N PHE A 15 -7.36 9.08 15.65
CA PHE A 15 -6.67 9.90 16.63
C PHE A 15 -7.70 10.68 17.44
N GLY A 16 -8.17 10.11 18.51
CA GLY A 16 -9.16 10.75 19.37
C GLY A 16 -9.22 10.14 20.74
N THR A 17 -8.09 10.04 21.45
CA THR A 17 -8.07 9.96 22.92
C THR A 17 -6.68 10.38 23.43
N GLN A 18 -6.67 11.41 24.27
CA GLN A 18 -5.47 11.91 24.93
C GLN A 18 -4.85 10.81 25.80
N ILE A 19 -3.80 10.16 25.31
CA ILE A 19 -2.86 9.44 26.14
C ILE A 19 -1.76 10.46 26.47
N ARG A 20 -1.72 10.90 27.74
CA ARG A 20 -0.60 11.66 28.28
C ARG A 20 0.63 10.74 28.26
N ALA A 21 1.43 10.82 27.20
CA ALA A 21 2.79 10.34 27.23
C ALA A 21 3.60 11.32 28.09
N GLN A 22 3.84 10.96 29.33
CA GLN A 22 4.82 11.63 30.17
C GLN A 22 6.18 11.03 29.82
N ASP A 23 7.13 11.92 29.59
CA ASP A 23 8.57 11.80 29.61
C ASP A 23 9.31 11.58 28.27
N LYS A 24 10.03 12.65 27.92
CA LYS A 24 11.14 12.79 26.97
C LYS A 24 10.79 12.97 25.50
N GLU A 25 9.82 13.81 25.24
CA GLU A 25 9.68 14.35 23.91
C GLU A 25 10.85 15.30 23.59
N ASP A 26 11.63 14.98 22.55
CA ASP A 26 12.61 15.89 22.00
C ASP A 26 11.90 16.87 21.05
N LYS A 27 11.61 18.08 21.55
CA LYS A 27 10.91 19.10 20.76
C LYS A 27 11.64 19.40 19.44
N ALA A 28 12.96 19.44 19.45
CA ALA A 28 13.71 19.71 18.23
C ALA A 28 13.60 18.55 17.21
N ALA A 29 13.57 17.31 17.68
CA ALA A 29 13.32 16.14 16.85
C ALA A 29 11.91 16.18 16.24
N ARG A 30 10.91 16.52 17.05
CA ARG A 30 9.52 16.69 16.62
C ARG A 30 9.39 17.79 15.56
N ASP A 31 9.96 18.98 15.80
CA ASP A 31 9.92 20.08 14.84
C ASP A 31 10.60 19.71 13.51
N ARG A 32 11.72 18.98 13.55
CA ARG A 32 12.39 18.47 12.34
C ARG A 32 11.53 17.47 11.59
N LEU A 33 10.90 16.52 12.28
CA LEU A 33 10.04 15.52 11.68
C LEU A 33 8.83 16.17 10.97
N PHE A 34 8.16 17.11 11.63
CA PHE A 34 7.02 17.79 11.02
C PHE A 34 7.41 18.69 9.85
N ALA A 35 8.57 19.33 9.90
CA ALA A 35 9.09 20.10 8.76
C ALA A 35 9.34 19.20 7.53
N ALA A 36 9.67 17.92 7.75
CA ALA A 36 9.89 16.97 6.69
C ALA A 36 8.61 16.51 5.99
N HIS A 37 7.43 16.74 6.56
CA HIS A 37 6.14 16.36 5.96
C HIS A 37 6.00 16.85 4.52
N ALA A 38 6.44 18.09 4.25
CA ALA A 38 6.37 18.67 2.91
C ALA A 38 7.28 18.00 1.86
N GLN A 39 8.18 17.10 2.26
CA GLN A 39 9.03 16.35 1.35
C GLN A 39 8.28 15.18 0.69
N TYR A 40 7.20 14.72 1.32
CA TYR A 40 6.44 13.57 0.84
C TYR A 40 5.26 14.02 -0.02
N TYR A 41 5.12 13.34 -1.16
CA TYR A 41 3.96 13.53 -2.02
C TYR A 41 2.73 12.92 -1.36
N THR A 42 1.70 13.73 -1.16
CA THR A 42 0.42 13.30 -0.58
C THR A 42 -0.70 13.59 -1.57
N PRO A 43 -1.20 12.59 -2.32
CA PRO A 43 -2.18 12.80 -3.37
C PRO A 43 -3.49 13.43 -2.86
N SER A 44 -3.94 13.08 -1.65
CA SER A 44 -5.14 13.67 -1.05
C SER A 44 -4.97 15.16 -0.74
N ALA A 45 -3.79 15.60 -0.28
CA ALA A 45 -3.48 17.02 -0.07
C ALA A 45 -3.43 17.79 -1.40
N SER A 46 -3.10 17.11 -2.50
CA SER A 46 -3.14 17.65 -3.85
C SER A 46 -4.55 17.63 -4.47
N GLY A 47 -5.57 17.19 -3.73
CA GLY A 47 -6.97 17.19 -4.17
C GLY A 47 -7.48 15.90 -4.80
N LEU A 48 -6.66 14.83 -4.91
CA LEU A 48 -7.13 13.52 -5.41
C LEU A 48 -8.15 12.94 -4.43
N LYS A 49 -9.27 12.46 -4.95
CA LYS A 49 -10.33 11.78 -4.17
C LYS A 49 -10.39 10.29 -4.46
N SER A 50 -10.29 9.95 -5.72
CA SER A 50 -10.33 8.55 -6.17
C SER A 50 -9.72 8.42 -7.55
N PHE A 51 -9.40 7.19 -7.93
CA PHE A 51 -9.10 6.85 -9.31
C PHE A 51 -9.69 5.48 -9.67
N ARG A 52 -9.85 5.26 -10.97
CA ARG A 52 -10.25 3.99 -11.59
C ARG A 52 -9.33 3.71 -12.75
N CYS A 53 -8.82 2.50 -12.86
CA CYS A 53 -8.01 2.04 -13.99
C CYS A 53 -8.50 0.70 -14.49
N GLU A 54 -8.30 0.42 -15.78
CA GLU A 54 -8.30 -0.94 -16.29
C GLU A 54 -7.08 -1.67 -15.75
N ALA A 55 -7.25 -2.96 -15.38
CA ALA A 55 -6.16 -3.78 -14.89
C ALA A 55 -5.90 -4.95 -15.83
N THR A 56 -4.64 -5.23 -16.09
CA THR A 56 -4.21 -6.37 -16.93
C THR A 56 -3.18 -7.22 -16.20
N ILE A 57 -3.30 -8.54 -16.38
CA ILE A 57 -2.39 -9.54 -15.81
C ILE A 57 -1.91 -10.43 -16.95
N ASP A 58 -0.61 -10.72 -17.01
CA ASP A 58 -0.11 -11.81 -17.83
C ASP A 58 -0.49 -13.15 -17.18
N TRP A 59 -1.69 -13.61 -17.54
CA TRP A 59 -2.25 -14.84 -16.99
C TRP A 59 -1.38 -16.07 -17.26
N LYS A 60 -0.74 -16.14 -18.44
CA LYS A 60 0.12 -17.28 -18.79
C LYS A 60 1.36 -17.29 -17.90
N ALA A 61 2.04 -16.15 -17.80
CA ALA A 61 3.22 -16.03 -16.94
C ALA A 61 2.86 -16.30 -15.47
N MET A 62 1.75 -15.77 -14.98
CA MET A 62 1.28 -16.00 -13.62
C MET A 62 1.02 -17.49 -13.36
N LEU A 63 0.21 -18.15 -14.20
CA LEU A 63 -0.10 -19.58 -14.05
C LEU A 63 1.14 -20.45 -14.13
N THR A 64 2.07 -20.15 -15.05
CA THR A 64 3.33 -20.88 -15.21
C THR A 64 4.19 -20.76 -13.94
N ARG A 65 4.31 -19.56 -13.36
CA ARG A 65 5.05 -19.34 -12.11
C ARG A 65 4.45 -20.13 -10.94
N PHE A 66 3.13 -20.12 -10.80
CA PHE A 66 2.45 -20.82 -9.70
C PHE A 66 2.43 -22.34 -9.85
N SER A 67 2.38 -22.86 -11.08
CA SER A 67 2.39 -24.31 -11.32
C SER A 67 3.79 -24.91 -11.37
N GLY A 68 4.81 -24.07 -11.61
CA GLY A 68 6.18 -24.52 -11.88
C GLY A 68 6.36 -25.22 -13.24
N THR A 69 5.34 -25.20 -14.09
CA THR A 69 5.35 -25.84 -15.42
C THR A 69 4.76 -24.88 -16.46
N GLU A 70 5.29 -24.95 -17.69
CA GLU A 70 4.76 -24.11 -18.77
C GLU A 70 3.28 -24.45 -19.04
N ILE A 71 2.46 -23.41 -19.13
CA ILE A 71 1.04 -23.52 -19.42
C ILE A 71 0.82 -23.43 -20.93
N PRO A 72 0.23 -24.47 -21.55
CA PRO A 72 -0.05 -24.45 -22.97
C PRO A 72 -1.14 -23.43 -23.32
N GLU A 73 -1.09 -22.89 -24.55
CA GLU A 73 -2.03 -21.85 -25.01
C GLU A 73 -3.49 -22.31 -25.06
N ASP A 74 -3.71 -23.60 -25.24
CA ASP A 74 -5.04 -24.22 -25.28
C ASP A 74 -5.60 -24.57 -23.90
N ASN A 75 -4.85 -24.29 -22.81
CA ASN A 75 -5.30 -24.54 -21.44
C ASN A 75 -6.66 -23.87 -21.18
N PRO A 76 -7.70 -24.63 -20.77
CA PRO A 76 -9.03 -24.07 -20.59
C PRO A 76 -9.11 -22.94 -19.55
N MET A 77 -8.33 -23.02 -18.47
CA MET A 77 -8.29 -21.97 -17.45
C MET A 77 -7.64 -20.69 -17.99
N LEU A 78 -6.55 -20.82 -18.75
CA LEU A 78 -5.91 -19.68 -19.41
C LEU A 78 -6.86 -18.99 -20.39
N LYS A 79 -7.58 -19.76 -21.22
CA LYS A 79 -8.59 -19.21 -22.14
C LYS A 79 -9.69 -18.47 -21.39
N TYR A 80 -10.20 -19.03 -20.31
CA TYR A 80 -11.19 -18.38 -19.45
C TYR A 80 -10.66 -17.09 -18.86
N LEU A 81 -9.47 -17.11 -18.25
CA LEU A 81 -8.88 -15.91 -17.61
C LEU A 81 -8.64 -14.77 -18.59
N ARG A 82 -8.33 -15.08 -19.85
CA ARG A 82 -8.19 -14.07 -20.92
C ARG A 82 -9.50 -13.37 -21.30
N THR A 83 -10.66 -13.92 -20.89
CA THR A 83 -11.96 -13.24 -21.08
C THR A 83 -12.32 -12.32 -19.92
N VAL A 84 -11.52 -12.34 -18.85
CA VAL A 84 -11.81 -11.54 -17.66
C VAL A 84 -11.44 -10.07 -17.88
N HIS A 85 -12.40 -9.20 -17.67
CA HIS A 85 -12.17 -7.76 -17.62
C HIS A 85 -11.94 -7.33 -16.18
N LEU A 86 -10.76 -6.81 -15.89
CA LEU A 86 -10.40 -6.34 -14.58
C LEU A 86 -10.40 -4.83 -14.54
N SER A 87 -10.88 -4.24 -13.45
CA SER A 87 -10.63 -2.85 -13.15
C SER A 87 -10.27 -2.69 -11.66
N VAL A 88 -9.47 -1.68 -11.37
CA VAL A 88 -9.19 -1.28 -10.00
C VAL A 88 -9.88 0.04 -9.72
N VAL A 89 -10.41 0.17 -8.51
CA VAL A 89 -10.96 1.41 -7.98
C VAL A 89 -10.33 1.67 -6.65
N ASP A 90 -9.77 2.84 -6.46
CA ASP A 90 -9.29 3.28 -5.16
C ASP A 90 -9.96 4.58 -4.75
N GLN A 91 -10.54 4.55 -3.55
CA GLN A 91 -11.06 5.72 -2.86
C GLN A 91 -10.08 6.03 -1.74
N LEU A 92 -9.27 7.05 -1.88
CA LEU A 92 -8.16 7.36 -0.98
C LEU A 92 -8.51 7.36 0.52
N LYS A 93 -9.74 7.71 0.87
CA LYS A 93 -10.28 7.64 2.24
C LYS A 93 -11.09 6.36 2.50
N GLY A 94 -11.09 5.41 1.57
CA GLY A 94 -11.83 4.16 1.63
C GLY A 94 -10.95 2.95 1.37
N LYS A 95 -11.57 1.92 0.82
CA LYS A 95 -10.85 0.70 0.42
C LYS A 95 -10.64 0.70 -1.08
N GLY A 96 -9.42 0.43 -1.51
CA GLY A 96 -9.18 0.05 -2.88
C GLY A 96 -9.66 -1.38 -3.15
N SER A 97 -10.12 -1.64 -4.36
CA SER A 97 -10.66 -2.94 -4.74
C SER A 97 -10.29 -3.30 -6.18
N LEU A 98 -10.15 -4.60 -6.43
CA LEU A 98 -10.15 -5.17 -7.75
C LEU A 98 -11.59 -5.60 -8.09
N GLU A 99 -12.13 -5.01 -9.13
CA GLU A 99 -13.42 -5.40 -9.67
C GLU A 99 -13.20 -6.44 -10.78
N TRP A 100 -13.98 -7.49 -10.70
CA TRP A 100 -13.97 -8.58 -11.66
C TRP A 100 -15.22 -8.44 -12.51
N GLY A 101 -15.07 -7.98 -13.74
CA GLY A 101 -16.17 -7.76 -14.67
C GLY A 101 -16.77 -9.06 -15.20
N ASP A 102 -17.79 -8.93 -16.03
CA ASP A 102 -18.44 -10.06 -16.67
C ASP A 102 -17.43 -10.90 -17.43
N THR A 103 -17.49 -12.18 -17.19
CA THR A 103 -16.57 -13.16 -17.73
C THR A 103 -17.37 -14.30 -18.34
N GLY A 104 -16.73 -15.05 -19.21
CA GLY A 104 -17.24 -16.35 -19.62
C GLY A 104 -17.48 -17.29 -18.42
N VAL A 105 -18.08 -18.43 -18.68
CA VAL A 105 -18.27 -19.47 -17.67
C VAL A 105 -16.92 -20.15 -17.40
N PRO A 106 -16.51 -20.34 -16.14
CA PRO A 106 -15.33 -21.13 -15.83
C PRO A 106 -15.40 -22.54 -16.45
N PRO A 107 -14.26 -23.14 -16.80
CA PRO A 107 -14.24 -24.49 -17.32
C PRO A 107 -14.88 -25.50 -16.35
N SER A 108 -15.64 -26.44 -16.85
CA SER A 108 -16.31 -27.46 -16.04
C SER A 108 -15.35 -28.17 -15.08
N GLY A 109 -15.72 -28.25 -13.80
CA GLY A 109 -14.91 -28.83 -12.74
C GLY A 109 -13.75 -27.92 -12.27
N LYS A 110 -13.67 -26.67 -12.75
CA LYS A 110 -12.66 -25.67 -12.35
C LYS A 110 -13.27 -24.44 -11.67
N GLU A 111 -14.56 -24.45 -11.41
CA GLU A 111 -15.31 -23.31 -10.84
C GLU A 111 -14.74 -22.89 -9.47
N ALA A 112 -14.43 -23.87 -8.62
CA ALA A 112 -13.85 -23.62 -7.30
C ALA A 112 -12.45 -23.00 -7.41
N ALA A 113 -11.62 -23.45 -8.36
CA ALA A 113 -10.29 -22.91 -8.58
C ALA A 113 -10.37 -21.47 -9.14
N ALA A 114 -11.29 -21.21 -10.08
CA ALA A 114 -11.52 -19.87 -10.61
C ALA A 114 -12.00 -18.90 -9.52
N LYS A 115 -12.93 -19.35 -8.67
CA LYS A 115 -13.39 -18.56 -7.51
C LYS A 115 -12.24 -18.26 -6.55
N GLN A 116 -11.46 -19.26 -6.18
CA GLN A 116 -10.32 -19.09 -5.27
C GLN A 116 -9.29 -18.10 -5.81
N MET A 117 -9.01 -18.17 -7.13
CA MET A 117 -8.09 -17.22 -7.78
C MET A 117 -8.65 -15.79 -7.74
N ARG A 118 -9.93 -15.61 -8.05
CA ARG A 118 -10.59 -14.31 -7.96
C ARG A 118 -10.50 -13.74 -6.55
N ASP A 119 -10.92 -14.52 -5.56
CA ASP A 119 -10.95 -14.07 -4.15
C ASP A 119 -9.54 -13.75 -3.66
N GLY A 120 -8.54 -14.53 -4.07
CA GLY A 120 -7.13 -14.30 -3.75
C GLY A 120 -6.59 -13.00 -4.36
N LEU A 121 -6.86 -12.75 -5.63
CA LEU A 121 -6.46 -11.52 -6.32
C LEU A 121 -7.17 -10.29 -5.73
N GLN A 122 -8.47 -10.37 -5.45
CA GLN A 122 -9.22 -9.29 -4.81
C GLN A 122 -8.64 -8.97 -3.43
N THR A 123 -8.33 -9.98 -2.63
CA THR A 123 -7.71 -9.79 -1.31
C THR A 123 -6.33 -9.15 -1.43
N MET A 124 -5.51 -9.62 -2.35
CA MET A 124 -4.15 -9.12 -2.56
C MET A 124 -4.15 -7.65 -3.03
N VAL A 125 -4.95 -7.32 -4.04
CA VAL A 125 -5.05 -5.95 -4.56
C VAL A 125 -5.68 -5.01 -3.53
N GLY A 126 -6.71 -5.46 -2.81
CA GLY A 126 -7.27 -4.71 -1.69
C GLY A 126 -6.24 -4.40 -0.61
N GLY A 127 -5.43 -5.39 -0.24
CA GLY A 127 -4.33 -5.23 0.70
C GLY A 127 -3.23 -4.26 0.21
N PHE A 128 -2.90 -4.31 -1.08
CA PHE A 128 -1.99 -3.34 -1.68
C PHE A 128 -2.51 -1.92 -1.51
N PHE A 129 -3.71 -1.63 -1.99
CA PHE A 129 -4.25 -0.28 -1.90
C PHE A 129 -4.39 0.21 -0.47
N GLN A 130 -4.71 -0.69 0.45
CA GLN A 130 -4.73 -0.35 1.86
C GLN A 130 -3.36 0.10 2.37
N SER A 131 -2.30 -0.64 2.05
CA SER A 131 -0.93 -0.28 2.39
C SER A 131 -0.49 0.98 1.65
N TRP A 132 -0.75 1.07 0.34
CA TRP A 132 -0.40 2.21 -0.49
C TRP A 132 -1.08 3.49 0.02
N ASN A 133 -2.36 3.43 0.36
CA ASN A 133 -3.09 4.54 0.96
C ASN A 133 -2.50 4.96 2.30
N GLY A 134 -2.09 4.01 3.14
CA GLY A 134 -1.37 4.29 4.38
C GLY A 134 -0.10 5.10 4.13
N TYR A 135 0.71 4.65 3.16
CA TYR A 135 1.96 5.33 2.82
C TYR A 135 1.79 6.65 2.05
N MET A 136 0.74 6.79 1.24
CA MET A 136 0.58 7.94 0.36
C MET A 136 -0.40 8.99 0.88
N ASN A 137 -1.40 8.61 1.64
CA ASN A 137 -2.44 9.52 2.13
C ASN A 137 -2.37 9.80 3.61
N GLY A 138 -1.91 8.82 4.39
CA GLY A 138 -1.75 8.98 5.84
C GLY A 138 -0.59 9.88 6.22
N SER A 139 0.24 10.27 5.24
CA SER A 139 1.54 10.87 5.48
C SER A 139 2.47 9.96 6.28
N MET A 140 3.63 9.64 5.71
CA MET A 140 4.70 8.92 6.42
C MET A 140 5.23 9.68 7.63
N VAL A 141 4.91 10.95 7.70
CA VAL A 141 5.27 11.83 8.80
C VAL A 141 3.96 12.30 9.46
N PRO A 142 3.77 12.08 10.76
CA PRO A 142 2.55 12.48 11.46
C PRO A 142 2.33 13.99 11.39
N LEU A 143 1.08 14.39 11.57
CA LEU A 143 0.73 15.80 11.70
C LEU A 143 1.11 16.33 13.11
N PRO A 144 1.32 17.66 13.27
CA PRO A 144 1.69 18.25 14.56
C PRO A 144 0.73 17.95 15.71
N ASP A 145 -0.55 17.73 15.40
CA ASP A 145 -1.60 17.46 16.38
C ASP A 145 -1.74 15.96 16.73
N ASP A 146 -0.99 15.10 16.04
CA ASP A 146 -1.03 13.66 16.32
C ASP A 146 -0.37 13.35 17.66
N SER A 147 -1.00 12.46 18.44
CA SER A 147 -0.49 12.00 19.71
C SER A 147 0.59 10.95 19.51
N VAL A 148 1.82 11.40 19.30
CA VAL A 148 2.99 10.56 19.05
C VAL A 148 4.13 10.94 19.98
N GLU A 149 4.91 9.94 20.41
CA GLU A 149 6.17 10.14 21.10
C GLU A 149 7.30 10.21 20.07
N VAL A 150 8.10 11.27 20.13
CA VAL A 150 9.22 11.48 19.19
C VAL A 150 10.50 11.61 19.99
N THR A 151 11.49 10.78 19.65
CA THR A 151 12.80 10.78 20.32
C THR A 151 13.93 10.81 19.30
N THR A 152 15.08 11.37 19.68
CA THR A 152 16.28 11.34 18.85
C THR A 152 16.91 9.94 18.90
N ALA A 153 17.21 9.35 17.74
CA ALA A 153 17.88 8.07 17.57
C ALA A 153 19.15 8.23 16.74
N GLY A 154 20.27 8.47 17.39
CA GLY A 154 21.52 8.82 16.70
C GLY A 154 21.39 10.11 15.90
N ALA A 155 21.59 10.04 14.57
CA ALA A 155 21.37 11.17 13.66
C ALA A 155 19.91 11.28 13.17
N GLY A 156 19.11 10.23 13.37
CA GLY A 156 17.72 10.13 12.96
C GLY A 156 16.72 10.36 14.08
N ILE A 157 15.51 9.92 13.87
CA ILE A 157 14.37 10.07 14.78
C ILE A 157 13.66 8.72 14.90
N HIS A 158 13.29 8.37 16.12
CA HIS A 158 12.37 7.28 16.42
C HIS A 158 11.04 7.86 16.86
N LEU A 159 9.96 7.34 16.26
CA LEU A 159 8.59 7.71 16.57
C LEU A 159 7.85 6.50 17.12
N ARG A 160 7.06 6.70 18.15
CA ARG A 160 6.16 5.71 18.71
C ARG A 160 4.75 6.24 18.85
N ALA A 161 3.78 5.40 18.50
CA ALA A 161 2.37 5.63 18.77
C ALA A 161 1.70 4.31 19.20
N ALA A 162 0.72 4.41 20.09
CA ALA A 162 0.00 3.23 20.60
C ALA A 162 -1.51 3.47 20.65
N PRO A 163 -2.18 3.60 19.49
CA PRO A 163 -3.63 3.74 19.45
C PRO A 163 -4.30 2.40 19.78
N GLY A 164 -5.02 2.33 20.89
CA GLY A 164 -5.71 1.12 21.33
C GLY A 164 -4.76 -0.04 21.63
N ASN A 165 -4.94 -1.17 20.93
CA ASN A 165 -4.14 -2.39 21.13
C ASN A 165 -3.05 -2.57 20.03
N VAL A 166 -2.72 -1.51 19.30
CA VAL A 166 -1.73 -1.55 18.23
C VAL A 166 -0.59 -0.62 18.58
N ASN A 167 0.63 -1.14 18.53
CA ASN A 167 1.84 -0.33 18.67
C ASN A 167 2.41 -0.06 17.30
N PHE A 168 2.81 1.20 17.08
CA PHE A 168 3.55 1.64 15.90
C PHE A 168 4.90 2.15 16.36
N ASP A 169 5.95 1.65 15.73
CA ASP A 169 7.30 2.15 15.90
C ASP A 169 7.84 2.49 14.51
N GLU A 170 8.37 3.69 14.31
CA GLU A 170 8.89 4.17 13.04
C GLU A 170 10.26 4.78 13.22
N ASP A 171 11.20 4.40 12.36
CA ASP A 171 12.56 4.91 12.35
C ASP A 171 12.79 5.77 11.11
N PHE A 172 13.20 7.01 11.33
CA PHE A 172 13.57 7.96 10.28
C PHE A 172 15.08 8.20 10.34
N ASP A 173 15.70 8.31 9.17
CA ASP A 173 17.13 8.64 9.07
C ASP A 173 17.39 10.15 9.26
N LYS A 174 18.66 10.55 9.08
CA LYS A 174 19.08 11.96 9.21
C LYS A 174 18.40 12.89 8.19
N ASP A 175 17.94 12.38 7.06
CA ASP A 175 17.27 13.10 5.98
C ASP A 175 15.74 13.01 6.11
N MET A 176 15.27 12.48 7.24
CA MET A 176 13.84 12.27 7.55
C MET A 176 13.14 11.31 6.56
N LEU A 177 13.87 10.36 6.02
CA LEU A 177 13.26 9.26 5.30
C LEU A 177 12.89 8.15 6.28
N LEU A 178 11.65 7.68 6.21
CA LEU A 178 11.23 6.50 6.96
C LEU A 178 12.02 5.29 6.46
N THR A 179 12.82 4.69 7.32
CA THR A 179 13.66 3.54 6.99
C THR A 179 13.05 2.22 7.45
N GLN A 180 12.23 2.25 8.48
CA GLN A 180 11.51 1.10 9.00
C GLN A 180 10.22 1.54 9.68
N ALA A 181 9.16 0.76 9.48
CA ALA A 181 7.93 0.83 10.26
C ALA A 181 7.63 -0.55 10.86
N VAL A 182 7.26 -0.57 12.14
CA VAL A 182 6.82 -1.79 12.83
C VAL A 182 5.39 -1.56 13.30
N VAL A 183 4.50 -2.48 12.92
CA VAL A 183 3.13 -2.54 13.43
C VAL A 183 3.02 -3.81 14.24
N ASP A 184 2.71 -3.69 15.53
CA ASP A 184 2.59 -4.81 16.46
C ASP A 184 1.22 -4.81 17.10
N SER A 185 0.45 -5.87 16.85
CA SER A 185 -0.90 -6.07 17.37
C SER A 185 -1.08 -7.51 17.85
N PRO A 186 -2.13 -7.81 18.62
CA PRO A 186 -2.42 -9.19 19.04
C PRO A 186 -2.61 -10.18 17.90
N GLN A 187 -3.00 -9.69 16.70
CA GLN A 187 -3.29 -10.52 15.54
C GLN A 187 -2.09 -10.69 14.61
N MET A 188 -1.18 -9.71 14.59
CA MET A 188 -0.04 -9.73 13.67
C MET A 188 1.05 -8.75 14.06
N LYS A 189 2.27 -9.10 13.65
CA LYS A 189 3.40 -8.18 13.66
C LYS A 189 3.92 -8.02 12.24
N VAL A 190 4.06 -6.78 11.80
CA VAL A 190 4.62 -6.42 10.50
C VAL A 190 5.85 -5.56 10.71
N VAL A 191 6.94 -5.92 10.05
CA VAL A 191 8.11 -5.06 9.89
C VAL A 191 8.19 -4.70 8.41
N ALA A 192 8.10 -3.42 8.10
CA ALA A 192 8.09 -2.89 6.74
C ALA A 192 9.27 -1.93 6.51
N ILE A 193 9.90 -2.08 5.36
CA ILE A 193 11.04 -1.25 4.93
C ILE A 193 10.65 -0.62 3.60
N PRO A 194 10.26 0.66 3.57
CA PRO A 194 9.89 1.37 2.36
C PRO A 194 11.13 1.83 1.58
N THR A 195 10.96 1.97 0.27
CA THR A 195 11.91 2.60 -0.65
C THR A 195 11.19 3.69 -1.41
N TYR A 196 11.88 4.79 -1.69
CA TYR A 196 11.28 5.98 -2.28
C TYR A 196 11.87 6.29 -3.66
N LEU A 197 11.01 6.86 -4.49
CA LEU A 197 11.37 7.57 -5.71
C LEU A 197 11.19 9.07 -5.45
N ARG A 198 12.18 9.88 -5.79
CA ARG A 198 12.06 11.34 -5.77
C ARG A 198 11.45 11.83 -7.08
N THR A 199 10.37 12.58 -6.97
CA THR A 199 9.70 13.24 -8.10
C THR A 199 9.77 14.75 -7.93
N GLU A 200 9.28 15.49 -8.92
CA GLU A 200 9.11 16.95 -8.82
C GLU A 200 8.07 17.35 -7.77
N ASP A 201 7.12 16.46 -7.49
CA ASP A 201 6.02 16.69 -6.55
C ASP A 201 6.33 16.17 -5.13
N GLY A 202 7.49 15.56 -4.92
CA GLY A 202 7.97 15.03 -3.65
C GLY A 202 8.40 13.57 -3.70
N LEU A 203 8.60 12.98 -2.52
CA LEU A 203 8.97 11.57 -2.36
C LEU A 203 7.71 10.70 -2.46
N ILE A 204 7.76 9.66 -3.30
CA ILE A 204 6.73 8.64 -3.39
C ILE A 204 7.31 7.26 -3.10
N VAL A 205 6.51 6.39 -2.47
CA VAL A 205 6.93 5.01 -2.17
C VAL A 205 7.01 4.21 -3.47
N SER A 206 8.19 3.69 -3.80
CA SER A 206 8.42 2.85 -4.99
C SER A 206 8.45 1.37 -4.69
N ALA A 207 8.78 0.98 -3.46
CA ALA A 207 8.71 -0.39 -2.99
C ALA A 207 8.49 -0.45 -1.48
N VAL A 208 7.93 -1.56 -0.99
CA VAL A 208 7.93 -1.91 0.43
C VAL A 208 8.24 -3.39 0.57
N SER A 209 9.28 -3.69 1.32
CA SER A 209 9.60 -5.06 1.74
C SER A 209 9.08 -5.28 3.16
N SER A 210 8.23 -6.28 3.33
CA SER A 210 7.57 -6.54 4.61
C SER A 210 7.80 -7.96 5.07
N ARG A 211 8.03 -8.12 6.38
CA ARG A 211 7.97 -9.40 7.06
C ARG A 211 6.73 -9.42 7.95
N VAL A 212 5.83 -10.35 7.67
CA VAL A 212 4.55 -10.50 8.35
C VAL A 212 4.57 -11.75 9.21
N ASN A 213 4.37 -11.58 10.51
CA ASN A 213 4.13 -12.66 11.48
C ASN A 213 2.66 -12.62 11.87
N GLN A 214 1.94 -13.72 11.65
CA GLN A 214 0.52 -13.84 11.99
C GLN A 214 0.29 -15.12 12.80
N PRO A 215 0.10 -15.03 14.13
CA PRO A 215 -0.27 -16.20 14.92
C PRO A 215 -1.62 -16.77 14.47
N PRO A 216 -1.86 -18.07 14.49
CA PRO A 216 -0.95 -19.12 14.96
C PRO A 216 0.00 -19.67 13.86
N SER A 217 0.22 -18.96 12.75
CA SER A 217 1.15 -19.41 11.72
C SER A 217 2.56 -19.57 12.28
N ALA A 218 3.18 -20.70 12.01
CA ALA A 218 4.51 -21.01 12.53
C ALA A 218 5.64 -20.28 11.80
N ALA A 219 5.42 -19.80 10.58
CA ALA A 219 6.47 -19.19 9.76
C ALA A 219 6.10 -17.78 9.34
N PRO A 220 7.02 -16.80 9.45
CA PRO A 220 6.83 -15.48 8.91
C PRO A 220 6.78 -15.52 7.37
N MET A 221 6.01 -14.61 6.80
CA MET A 221 5.89 -14.44 5.36
C MET A 221 6.63 -13.16 4.95
N ASP A 222 7.56 -13.29 4.00
CA ASP A 222 8.22 -12.14 3.39
C ASP A 222 7.45 -11.75 2.12
N VAL A 223 7.03 -10.49 2.05
CA VAL A 223 6.28 -9.92 0.91
C VAL A 223 6.95 -8.64 0.49
N THR A 224 7.21 -8.50 -0.79
CA THR A 224 7.66 -7.24 -1.38
C THR A 224 6.67 -6.80 -2.44
N PHE A 225 6.24 -5.56 -2.39
CA PHE A 225 5.61 -4.94 -3.55
C PHE A 225 6.49 -3.83 -4.11
N ARG A 226 6.51 -3.71 -5.44
CA ARG A 226 7.14 -2.62 -6.18
C ARG A 226 6.07 -1.92 -6.99
N VAL A 227 6.16 -0.60 -7.06
CA VAL A 227 5.17 0.25 -7.73
C VAL A 227 5.87 1.16 -8.71
N GLU A 228 5.43 1.13 -9.97
CA GLU A 228 5.73 2.15 -10.95
C GLU A 228 4.53 3.09 -11.09
N TYR A 229 4.79 4.35 -11.45
CA TYR A 229 3.78 5.38 -11.51
C TYR A 229 3.70 5.99 -12.90
N ALA A 230 2.46 6.31 -13.31
CA ALA A 230 2.20 7.19 -14.43
C ALA A 230 1.57 8.50 -13.93
N LYS A 231 1.85 9.60 -14.63
CA LYS A 231 1.21 10.88 -14.34
C LYS A 231 -0.14 10.94 -15.07
N VAL A 232 -1.24 11.09 -14.31
CA VAL A 232 -2.60 11.25 -14.83
C VAL A 232 -3.11 12.61 -14.35
N GLY A 233 -3.16 13.58 -15.27
CA GLY A 233 -3.31 14.99 -14.90
C GLY A 233 -2.12 15.45 -14.06
N SER A 234 -2.38 15.92 -12.86
CA SER A 234 -1.35 16.33 -11.88
C SER A 234 -0.99 15.24 -10.87
N PHE A 235 -1.52 14.02 -10.99
CA PHE A 235 -1.38 12.99 -9.96
C PHE A 235 -0.49 11.85 -10.41
N HIS A 236 0.35 11.34 -9.51
CA HIS A 236 1.08 10.09 -9.67
C HIS A 236 0.17 8.92 -9.28
N ILE A 237 -0.27 8.15 -10.26
CA ILE A 237 -1.14 6.98 -10.08
C ILE A 237 -0.32 5.72 -10.34
N PRO A 238 -0.46 4.65 -9.53
CA PRO A 238 0.17 3.37 -9.84
C PRO A 238 -0.15 2.92 -11.27
N SER A 239 0.87 2.59 -12.05
CA SER A 239 0.74 2.07 -13.42
C SER A 239 1.15 0.62 -13.55
N HIS A 240 2.04 0.15 -12.68
CA HIS A 240 2.46 -1.23 -12.62
C HIS A 240 2.79 -1.61 -11.19
N VAL A 241 2.27 -2.74 -10.74
CA VAL A 241 2.52 -3.28 -9.39
C VAL A 241 3.02 -4.70 -9.51
N VAL A 242 4.15 -4.97 -8.90
CA VAL A 242 4.73 -6.30 -8.78
C VAL A 242 4.64 -6.75 -7.34
N TYR A 243 3.96 -7.85 -7.11
CA TYR A 243 3.94 -8.55 -5.84
C TYR A 243 4.90 -9.72 -5.89
N ASP A 244 5.83 -9.76 -4.97
CA ASP A 244 6.75 -10.87 -4.78
C ASP A 244 6.52 -11.45 -3.39
N ILE A 245 5.92 -12.63 -3.34
CA ILE A 245 5.67 -13.36 -2.11
C ILE A 245 6.69 -14.51 -2.08
N LYS A 246 7.67 -14.39 -1.21
CA LYS A 246 8.76 -15.35 -1.11
C LYS A 246 8.25 -16.78 -0.95
N ASN A 247 8.77 -17.69 -1.77
CA ASN A 247 8.39 -19.11 -1.85
C ASN A 247 6.93 -19.38 -2.30
N VAL A 248 6.18 -18.35 -2.70
CA VAL A 248 4.82 -18.51 -3.24
C VAL A 248 4.79 -18.14 -4.71
N GLY A 249 5.29 -16.98 -5.09
CA GLY A 249 5.34 -16.56 -6.49
C GLY A 249 5.30 -15.04 -6.67
N VAL A 250 5.39 -14.63 -7.93
CA VAL A 250 5.35 -13.24 -8.35
C VAL A 250 4.09 -13.01 -9.18
N ILE A 251 3.36 -11.95 -8.86
CA ILE A 251 2.20 -11.47 -9.61
C ILE A 251 2.47 -10.05 -10.07
N GLU A 252 2.24 -9.80 -11.34
CA GLU A 252 2.41 -8.51 -11.97
C GLU A 252 1.07 -8.03 -12.50
N ILE A 253 0.72 -6.78 -12.18
CA ILE A 253 -0.53 -6.14 -12.60
C ILE A 253 -0.20 -4.79 -13.19
N ALA A 254 -0.57 -4.58 -14.45
CA ALA A 254 -0.48 -3.27 -15.09
C ALA A 254 -1.84 -2.55 -14.99
N PHE A 255 -1.80 -1.25 -14.70
CA PHE A 255 -2.95 -0.38 -14.61
C PHE A 255 -2.92 0.62 -15.78
N ASN A 256 -3.97 0.61 -16.58
CA ASN A 256 -4.07 1.37 -17.82
C ASN A 256 -5.35 2.20 -17.84
N ALA A 257 -5.45 3.14 -18.77
CA ALA A 257 -6.63 3.98 -19.00
C ALA A 257 -7.19 4.59 -17.69
N CYS A 258 -6.29 5.02 -16.81
CA CYS A 258 -6.66 5.54 -15.50
C CYS A 258 -7.42 6.86 -15.63
N GLN A 259 -8.50 6.96 -14.87
CA GLN A 259 -9.31 8.16 -14.69
C GLN A 259 -9.25 8.58 -13.22
N VAL A 260 -9.11 9.86 -12.99
CA VAL A 260 -9.01 10.45 -11.65
C VAL A 260 -10.22 11.31 -11.35
N SER A 261 -10.67 11.28 -10.10
CA SER A 261 -11.63 12.22 -9.53
C SER A 261 -10.90 13.13 -8.55
N ALA A 262 -10.94 14.42 -8.81
CA ALA A 262 -10.32 15.42 -7.95
C ALA A 262 -11.39 16.34 -7.35
N GLY A 263 -11.12 16.88 -6.16
CA GLY A 263 -11.84 18.03 -5.59
C GLY A 263 -11.17 19.32 -6.01
N ASP A 264 -11.82 20.43 -5.68
CA ASP A 264 -11.18 21.73 -5.79
C ASP A 264 -9.92 21.71 -4.93
N SER A 265 -8.75 21.83 -5.56
CA SER A 265 -7.49 21.95 -4.81
C SER A 265 -7.55 23.21 -3.97
N PRO A 266 -7.17 23.21 -2.69
CA PRO A 266 -7.01 24.43 -1.94
C PRO A 266 -6.01 25.31 -2.72
N GLN A 267 -6.47 26.48 -3.17
CA GLN A 267 -5.62 27.44 -3.86
C GLN A 267 -4.40 27.72 -3.00
N LYS A 268 -3.22 27.39 -3.54
CA LYS A 268 -1.95 27.79 -2.91
C LYS A 268 -2.02 29.30 -2.74
N PRO A 269 -1.83 29.84 -1.51
CA PRO A 269 -1.88 31.28 -1.30
C PRO A 269 -0.91 31.94 -2.28
N SER A 270 -1.45 32.90 -3.06
CA SER A 270 -0.61 33.70 -3.95
C SER A 270 0.46 34.39 -3.11
N PRO A 271 1.74 34.34 -3.50
CA PRO A 271 2.76 35.12 -2.79
C PRO A 271 2.34 36.59 -2.87
N ASP A 272 2.22 37.22 -1.69
CA ASP A 272 1.96 38.65 -1.58
C ASP A 272 2.96 39.41 -2.47
N PRO A 273 2.51 40.33 -3.32
CA PRO A 273 3.43 41.18 -4.06
C PRO A 273 4.19 42.06 -3.06
N GLN A 274 5.52 41.91 -3.04
CA GLN A 274 6.43 42.79 -2.32
C GLN A 274 6.52 44.15 -3.00
#